data_39c593a2003f349c738272325f6c6677
#
_entry.id   39c593a2003f349c738272325f6c6677
#
_cell.length_a   1.000
_cell.length_b   1.000
_cell.length_c   1.000
_cell.angle_alpha   90.00
_cell.angle_beta   90.00
_cell.angle_gamma   90.00
#
_symmetry.space_group_name_H-M   'P 1'
#
loop_
_entity.id
_entity.type
_entity.pdbx_description
1 polymer ?
#
loop_
_entity_poly.entity_id
_entity_poly.type
_entity_poly.pdbx_seq_one_letter_code
_entity_poly.pdbx_strand_id
1 'polypeptide(L)'
;MRPFEDVVAEHGPTVLRVCRAVIGPVDADDAWSETFLSALRAYPDLPADANVEAWLVTIAHRRALDVGRANSRRPVPTESVPDHPAVRADPATGHPDLWAALASLPVKQRQAVAYHHIAGLPFAEIAELLGNSPDAARRACADGLKTLRSIYREDAHS
;
A
#
# COMPACT_ATOMS: atom_id res chain seq x y z
N MET A 1 26.42 8.12 -0.83
CA MET A 1 24.99 7.86 -1.11
C MET A 1 24.90 6.91 -2.31
N ARG A 2 24.19 5.84 -2.16
CA ARG A 2 24.10 4.87 -3.26
C ARG A 2 23.21 5.38 -4.39
N PRO A 3 23.36 4.86 -5.61
CA PRO A 3 22.53 5.29 -6.74
C PRO A 3 21.04 5.04 -6.48
N PHE A 4 20.22 5.93 -6.98
CA PHE A 4 18.77 5.81 -6.82
C PHE A 4 18.23 4.53 -7.45
N GLU A 5 18.86 4.05 -8.51
CA GLU A 5 18.49 2.78 -9.16
C GLU A 5 18.53 1.60 -8.20
N ASP A 6 19.51 1.60 -7.28
CA ASP A 6 19.63 0.55 -6.27
C ASP A 6 18.48 0.63 -5.27
N VAL A 7 18.05 1.85 -4.93
CA VAL A 7 16.91 2.07 -4.05
C VAL A 7 15.64 1.51 -4.68
N VAL A 8 15.43 1.79 -5.97
CA VAL A 8 14.26 1.26 -6.69
C VAL A 8 14.30 -0.26 -6.74
N ALA A 9 15.46 -0.85 -7.01
CA ALA A 9 15.59 -2.29 -7.10
C ALA A 9 15.31 -2.97 -5.75
N GLU A 10 15.80 -2.38 -4.67
CA GLU A 10 15.64 -2.97 -3.34
C GLU A 10 14.23 -2.79 -2.77
N HIS A 11 13.67 -1.59 -2.89
CA HIS A 11 12.42 -1.24 -2.23
C HIS A 11 11.20 -1.20 -3.16
N GLY A 12 11.43 -1.22 -4.46
CA GLY A 12 10.35 -1.15 -5.44
C GLY A 12 9.27 -2.20 -5.25
N PRO A 13 9.63 -3.48 -5.12
CA PRO A 13 8.62 -4.53 -4.92
C PRO A 13 7.79 -4.33 -3.66
N THR A 14 8.40 -3.93 -2.55
CA THR A 14 7.69 -3.68 -1.29
C THR A 14 6.72 -2.52 -1.44
N VAL A 15 7.16 -1.43 -2.04
CA VAL A 15 6.30 -0.25 -2.26
C VAL A 15 5.12 -0.60 -3.15
N LEU A 16 5.34 -1.43 -4.18
CA LEU A 16 4.25 -1.84 -5.06
C LEU A 16 3.20 -2.68 -4.31
N ARG A 17 3.66 -3.60 -3.46
CA ARG A 17 2.74 -4.40 -2.63
C ARG A 17 1.93 -3.51 -1.68
N VAL A 18 2.58 -2.52 -1.08
CA VAL A 18 1.89 -1.56 -0.21
C VAL A 18 0.82 -0.81 -0.99
N CYS A 19 1.15 -0.31 -2.18
CA CYS A 19 0.19 0.39 -3.02
C CYS A 19 -1.00 -0.50 -3.39
N ARG A 20 -0.73 -1.74 -3.78
CA ARG A 20 -1.80 -2.69 -4.10
C ARG A 20 -2.69 -2.98 -2.90
N ALA A 21 -2.09 -3.12 -1.73
CA ALA A 21 -2.86 -3.39 -0.51
C ALA A 21 -3.75 -2.22 -0.12
N VAL A 22 -3.27 -0.99 -0.30
CA VAL A 22 -3.96 0.22 0.18
C VAL A 22 -5.03 0.69 -0.81
N ILE A 23 -4.74 0.74 -2.10
CA ILE A 23 -5.66 1.30 -3.09
C ILE A 23 -6.10 0.32 -4.17
N GLY A 24 -5.67 -0.93 -4.07
CA GLY A 24 -6.06 -1.95 -5.04
C GLY A 24 -5.15 -2.02 -6.25
N PRO A 25 -5.25 -3.12 -7.00
CA PRO A 25 -4.32 -3.39 -8.10
C PRO A 25 -4.47 -2.45 -9.31
N VAL A 26 -5.64 -1.85 -9.50
CA VAL A 26 -5.88 -0.99 -10.67
C VAL A 26 -5.07 0.30 -10.58
N ASP A 27 -5.05 0.93 -9.40
CA ASP A 27 -4.41 2.23 -9.20
C ASP A 27 -2.98 2.12 -8.67
N ALA A 28 -2.54 0.92 -8.31
CA ALA A 28 -1.25 0.73 -7.65
C ALA A 28 -0.07 1.14 -8.52
N ASP A 29 -0.11 0.84 -9.81
CA ASP A 29 1.00 1.19 -10.71
C ASP A 29 1.17 2.69 -10.84
N ASP A 30 0.07 3.45 -10.92
CA ASP A 30 0.13 4.90 -10.96
C ASP A 30 0.70 5.46 -9.66
N ALA A 31 0.23 4.96 -8.52
CA ALA A 31 0.74 5.39 -7.22
C ALA A 31 2.22 5.06 -7.07
N TRP A 32 2.64 3.89 -7.51
CA TRP A 32 4.04 3.47 -7.48
C TRP A 32 4.91 4.41 -8.32
N SER A 33 4.49 4.70 -9.55
CA SER A 33 5.23 5.59 -10.44
C SER A 33 5.35 7.00 -9.85
N GLU A 34 4.25 7.54 -9.33
CA GLU A 34 4.26 8.86 -8.71
C GLU A 34 5.15 8.88 -7.46
N THR A 35 5.15 7.79 -6.69
CA THR A 35 6.01 7.66 -5.52
C THR A 35 7.48 7.77 -5.90
N PHE A 36 7.91 7.00 -6.90
CA PHE A 36 9.33 6.99 -7.27
C PHE A 36 9.75 8.23 -8.03
N LEU A 37 8.87 8.89 -8.77
CA LEU A 37 9.17 10.19 -9.35
C LEU A 37 9.37 11.25 -8.26
N SER A 38 8.51 11.26 -7.27
CA SER A 38 8.66 12.18 -6.12
C SER A 38 9.93 11.88 -5.34
N ALA A 39 10.21 10.60 -5.13
CA ALA A 39 11.39 10.15 -4.40
C ALA A 39 12.67 10.56 -5.14
N LEU A 40 12.69 10.41 -6.46
CA LEU A 40 13.85 10.78 -7.27
C LEU A 40 14.18 12.27 -7.11
N ARG A 41 13.17 13.10 -7.09
CA ARG A 41 13.36 14.56 -6.92
C ARG A 41 13.89 14.90 -5.53
N ALA A 42 13.45 14.19 -4.51
CA ALA A 42 13.81 14.47 -3.12
C ALA A 42 15.05 13.70 -2.64
N TYR A 43 15.52 12.73 -3.40
CA TYR A 43 16.61 11.85 -2.98
C TYR A 43 17.91 12.60 -2.63
N PRO A 44 18.36 13.63 -3.41
CA PRO A 44 19.57 14.34 -3.06
C PRO A 44 19.54 15.01 -1.69
N ASP A 45 18.35 15.35 -1.20
CA ASP A 45 18.19 16.02 0.10
C ASP A 45 17.97 15.04 1.25
N LEU A 46 17.90 13.74 0.97
CA LEU A 46 17.66 12.73 1.99
C LEU A 46 18.90 12.57 2.88
N PRO A 47 18.75 12.67 4.23
CA PRO A 47 19.89 12.45 5.14
C PRO A 47 20.46 11.04 4.97
N ALA A 48 21.77 10.91 5.14
CA ALA A 48 22.46 9.65 4.96
C ALA A 48 22.00 8.57 5.96
N ASP A 49 21.53 8.98 7.13
CA ASP A 49 21.06 8.07 8.18
C ASP A 49 19.56 7.82 8.14
N ALA A 50 18.87 8.32 7.14
CA ALA A 50 17.41 8.15 7.03
C ALA A 50 17.04 6.70 6.76
N ASN A 51 15.89 6.28 7.32
CA ASN A 51 15.29 5.00 6.97
C ASN A 51 14.61 5.15 5.61
N VAL A 52 15.25 4.64 4.59
CA VAL A 52 14.80 4.80 3.19
C VAL A 52 13.43 4.17 2.99
N GLU A 53 13.21 2.98 3.56
CA GLU A 53 11.93 2.28 3.40
C GLU A 53 10.78 3.08 4.01
N ALA A 54 10.95 3.60 5.23
CA ALA A 54 9.94 4.43 5.88
C ALA A 54 9.68 5.71 5.09
N TRP A 55 10.73 6.31 4.55
CA TRP A 55 10.64 7.51 3.73
C TRP A 55 9.82 7.25 2.45
N LEU A 56 10.12 6.15 1.77
CA LEU A 56 9.38 5.77 0.56
C LEU A 56 7.91 5.47 0.85
N VAL A 57 7.64 4.77 1.96
CA VAL A 57 6.26 4.46 2.35
C VAL A 57 5.48 5.74 2.67
N THR A 58 6.13 6.73 3.28
CA THR A 58 5.50 8.02 3.54
C THR A 58 5.10 8.72 2.25
N ILE A 59 5.99 8.71 1.26
CA ILE A 59 5.67 9.27 -0.06
C ILE A 59 4.55 8.47 -0.72
N ALA A 60 4.64 7.14 -0.66
CA ALA A 60 3.64 6.27 -1.25
C ALA A 60 2.26 6.49 -0.63
N HIS A 61 2.19 6.71 0.67
CA HIS A 61 0.93 7.00 1.35
C HIS A 61 0.27 8.25 0.76
N ARG A 62 1.04 9.31 0.60
CA ARG A 62 0.52 10.56 0.03
C ARG A 62 0.10 10.40 -1.43
N ARG A 63 0.92 9.71 -2.22
CA ARG A 63 0.60 9.51 -3.64
C ARG A 63 -0.59 8.60 -3.82
N ALA A 64 -0.72 7.56 -2.98
CA ALA A 64 -1.89 6.69 -3.01
C ALA A 64 -3.17 7.45 -2.71
N LEU A 65 -3.14 8.35 -1.74
CA LEU A 65 -4.29 9.19 -1.44
C LEU A 65 -4.63 10.11 -2.61
N ASP A 66 -3.62 10.71 -3.23
CA ASP A 66 -3.81 11.59 -4.37
C ASP A 66 -4.42 10.85 -5.56
N VAL A 67 -3.90 9.68 -5.88
CA VAL A 67 -4.40 8.86 -6.98
C VAL A 67 -5.84 8.41 -6.68
N GLY A 68 -6.12 7.99 -5.46
CA GLY A 68 -7.45 7.59 -5.05
C GLY A 68 -8.47 8.72 -5.17
N ARG A 69 -8.09 9.93 -4.78
CA ARG A 69 -8.96 11.10 -4.92
C ARG A 69 -9.22 11.44 -6.38
N ALA A 70 -8.19 11.41 -7.22
CA ALA A 70 -8.32 11.70 -8.63
C ALA A 70 -9.28 10.71 -9.29
N ASN A 71 -9.14 9.44 -8.96
CA ASN A 71 -9.96 8.39 -9.55
C ASN A 71 -11.41 8.42 -9.05
N SER A 72 -11.61 8.78 -7.79
CA SER A 72 -12.99 8.90 -7.26
C SER A 72 -13.73 10.12 -7.82
N ARG A 73 -13.01 11.11 -8.35
CA ARG A 73 -13.62 12.29 -9.00
C ARG A 73 -13.98 12.04 -10.46
N ARG A 74 -13.39 11.02 -11.08
CA ARG A 74 -13.72 10.68 -12.45
C ARG A 74 -15.09 10.02 -12.50
N PRO A 75 -15.93 10.37 -13.48
CA PRO A 75 -17.16 9.62 -13.68
C PRO A 75 -16.80 8.16 -13.90
N VAL A 76 -17.41 7.29 -13.12
CA VAL A 76 -17.21 5.86 -13.32
C VAL A 76 -17.70 5.53 -14.73
N PRO A 77 -16.84 5.02 -15.62
CA PRO A 77 -17.32 4.58 -16.92
C PRO A 77 -18.38 3.51 -16.67
N THR A 78 -19.53 3.68 -17.25
CA THR A 78 -20.63 2.71 -17.13
C THR A 78 -20.25 1.36 -17.73
N GLU A 79 -19.26 1.36 -18.58
CA GLU A 79 -18.65 0.13 -18.99
C GLU A 79 -17.47 -0.12 -18.05
N SER A 80 -17.77 -0.80 -16.97
CA SER A 80 -16.71 -1.33 -16.14
C SER A 80 -15.83 -2.13 -17.05
N VAL A 81 -14.63 -1.66 -17.28
CA VAL A 81 -13.66 -2.47 -18.02
C VAL A 81 -13.50 -3.75 -17.19
N PRO A 82 -14.06 -4.84 -17.69
CA PRO A 82 -13.90 -6.08 -16.94
C PRO A 82 -12.45 -6.44 -17.06
N ASP A 83 -11.92 -6.86 -15.99
CA ASP A 83 -10.74 -7.69 -16.00
C ASP A 83 -9.50 -7.06 -16.55
N HIS A 84 -8.62 -6.77 -15.66
CA HIS A 84 -7.21 -6.65 -16.00
C HIS A 84 -6.60 -8.06 -15.89
N PRO A 85 -6.61 -8.85 -16.95
CA PRO A 85 -6.10 -10.22 -16.89
C PRO A 85 -4.66 -10.30 -16.42
N ALA A 86 -3.90 -9.24 -16.69
CA ALA A 86 -2.52 -9.15 -16.27
C ALA A 86 -2.37 -9.16 -14.75
N VAL A 87 -3.34 -8.62 -14.04
CA VAL A 87 -3.31 -8.58 -12.57
C VAL A 87 -3.49 -9.97 -11.98
N ARG A 88 -4.31 -10.78 -12.61
CA ARG A 88 -4.56 -12.15 -12.15
C ARG A 88 -3.40 -13.08 -12.43
N ALA A 89 -2.66 -12.79 -13.47
CA ALA A 89 -1.61 -13.70 -13.96
C ALA A 89 -0.24 -13.41 -13.35
N ASP A 90 -0.10 -12.36 -12.54
CA ASP A 90 1.19 -11.97 -12.00
C ASP A 90 1.50 -12.77 -10.74
N PRO A 91 2.40 -13.76 -10.81
CA PRO A 91 2.74 -14.57 -9.64
C PRO A 91 3.48 -13.78 -8.56
N ALA A 92 4.05 -12.63 -8.90
CA ALA A 92 4.77 -11.80 -7.94
C ALA A 92 3.83 -11.06 -7.00
N THR A 93 2.55 -10.94 -7.33
CA THR A 93 1.59 -10.25 -6.49
C THR A 93 0.99 -11.13 -5.39
N GLY A 94 1.26 -12.45 -5.42
CA GLY A 94 0.71 -13.37 -4.45
C GLY A 94 -0.74 -13.72 -4.74
N HIS A 95 -1.56 -13.80 -3.71
CA HIS A 95 -2.93 -14.28 -3.83
C HIS A 95 -3.91 -13.18 -4.19
N PRO A 96 -4.63 -13.30 -5.33
CA PRO A 96 -5.69 -12.33 -5.66
C PRO A 96 -6.73 -12.18 -4.56
N ASP A 97 -7.03 -13.26 -3.85
CA ASP A 97 -8.00 -13.25 -2.76
C ASP A 97 -7.54 -12.38 -1.58
N LEU A 98 -6.24 -12.30 -1.35
CA LEU A 98 -5.68 -11.44 -0.32
C LEU A 98 -5.97 -9.96 -0.63
N TRP A 99 -5.74 -9.55 -1.87
CA TRP A 99 -5.99 -8.17 -2.26
C TRP A 99 -7.46 -7.80 -2.15
N ALA A 100 -8.36 -8.72 -2.53
CA ALA A 100 -9.79 -8.52 -2.38
C ALA A 100 -10.19 -8.45 -0.91
N ALA A 101 -9.62 -9.29 -0.07
CA ALA A 101 -9.89 -9.28 1.36
C ALA A 101 -9.44 -7.97 2.01
N LEU A 102 -8.24 -7.49 1.64
CA LEU A 102 -7.75 -6.20 2.12
C LEU A 102 -8.66 -5.05 1.68
N ALA A 103 -9.15 -5.10 0.43
CA ALA A 103 -10.04 -4.07 -0.09
C ALA A 103 -11.36 -4.00 0.68
N SER A 104 -11.77 -5.10 1.31
CA SER A 104 -12.99 -5.14 2.11
C SER A 104 -12.85 -4.52 3.49
N LEU A 105 -11.62 -4.27 3.95
CA LEU A 105 -11.38 -3.67 5.26
C LEU A 105 -11.67 -2.17 5.24
N PRO A 106 -12.09 -1.59 6.38
CA PRO A 106 -12.10 -0.14 6.52
C PRO A 106 -10.71 0.44 6.22
N VAL A 107 -10.68 1.65 5.69
CA VAL A 107 -9.45 2.26 5.16
C VAL A 107 -8.31 2.23 6.18
N LYS A 108 -8.55 2.66 7.42
CA LYS A 108 -7.49 2.73 8.43
C LYS A 108 -6.99 1.37 8.85
N GLN A 109 -7.87 0.36 8.89
CA GLN A 109 -7.45 -1.03 9.16
C GLN A 109 -6.57 -1.57 8.04
N ARG A 110 -6.99 -1.34 6.81
CA ARG A 110 -6.22 -1.76 5.63
C ARG A 110 -4.84 -1.13 5.62
N GLN A 111 -4.77 0.18 5.87
CA GLN A 111 -3.51 0.91 5.90
C GLN A 111 -2.60 0.41 7.02
N ALA A 112 -3.15 0.24 8.24
CA ALA A 112 -2.36 -0.23 9.36
C ALA A 112 -1.78 -1.62 9.11
N VAL A 113 -2.58 -2.53 8.56
CA VAL A 113 -2.10 -3.87 8.21
C VAL A 113 -1.00 -3.80 7.16
N ALA A 114 -1.20 -3.04 6.10
CA ALA A 114 -0.23 -2.94 5.01
C ALA A 114 1.07 -2.31 5.49
N TYR A 115 1.00 -1.22 6.21
CA TYR A 115 2.21 -0.50 6.62
C TYR A 115 3.00 -1.27 7.68
N HIS A 116 2.33 -2.02 8.54
CA HIS A 116 3.03 -2.80 9.55
C HIS A 116 3.54 -4.13 9.01
N HIS A 117 2.71 -4.90 8.33
CA HIS A 117 3.05 -6.27 7.92
C HIS A 117 3.75 -6.36 6.58
N ILE A 118 3.50 -5.44 5.66
CA ILE A 118 4.18 -5.45 4.37
C ILE A 118 5.41 -4.56 4.41
N ALA A 119 5.27 -3.34 4.92
CA ALA A 119 6.36 -2.37 4.95
C ALA A 119 7.22 -2.44 6.20
N GLY A 120 6.76 -3.11 7.26
CA GLY A 120 7.55 -3.26 8.47
C GLY A 120 7.66 -2.03 9.35
N LEU A 121 6.75 -1.07 9.22
CA LEU A 121 6.81 0.16 10.01
C LEU A 121 6.33 -0.06 11.44
N PRO A 122 6.96 0.59 12.43
CA PRO A 122 6.44 0.57 13.80
C PRO A 122 5.17 1.37 13.91
N PHE A 123 4.34 1.05 14.90
CA PHE A 123 3.05 1.71 15.07
C PHE A 123 3.16 3.22 15.33
N ALA A 124 4.26 3.67 15.92
CA ALA A 124 4.48 5.11 16.10
C ALA A 124 4.56 5.85 14.77
N GLU A 125 5.24 5.28 13.79
CA GLU A 125 5.33 5.87 12.44
C GLU A 125 4.01 5.76 11.68
N ILE A 126 3.34 4.63 11.83
CA ILE A 126 2.01 4.44 11.21
C ILE A 126 1.03 5.47 11.75
N ALA A 127 1.06 5.72 13.05
CA ALA A 127 0.19 6.71 13.68
C ALA A 127 0.41 8.10 13.09
N GLU A 128 1.65 8.47 12.84
CA GLU A 128 1.97 9.75 12.22
C GLU A 128 1.36 9.84 10.82
N LEU A 129 1.45 8.77 10.04
CA LEU A 129 0.88 8.72 8.70
C LEU A 129 -0.64 8.81 8.71
N LEU A 130 -1.27 8.11 9.65
CA LEU A 130 -2.74 8.03 9.71
C LEU A 130 -3.38 9.16 10.49
N GLY A 131 -2.57 9.96 11.20
CA GLY A 131 -3.10 11.06 12.00
C GLY A 131 -3.81 10.59 13.27
N ASN A 132 -3.36 9.48 13.85
CA ASN A 132 -3.94 8.94 15.09
C ASN A 132 -2.82 8.60 16.09
N SER A 133 -3.15 7.85 17.15
CA SER A 133 -2.19 7.46 18.17
C SER A 133 -1.59 6.08 17.84
N PRO A 134 -0.40 5.74 18.40
CA PRO A 134 0.14 4.40 18.26
C PRO A 134 -0.81 3.30 18.73
N ASP A 135 -1.55 3.55 19.81
CA ASP A 135 -2.55 2.58 20.30
C ASP A 135 -3.69 2.39 19.29
N ALA A 136 -4.15 3.49 18.68
CA ALA A 136 -5.20 3.42 17.66
C ALA A 136 -4.69 2.67 16.42
N ALA A 137 -3.45 2.93 16.02
CA ALA A 137 -2.84 2.22 14.88
C ALA A 137 -2.71 0.73 15.17
N ARG A 138 -2.27 0.38 16.37
CA ARG A 138 -2.15 -1.02 16.79
C ARG A 138 -3.51 -1.72 16.80
N ARG A 139 -4.52 -1.04 17.33
CA ARG A 139 -5.88 -1.57 17.36
C ARG A 139 -6.45 -1.78 15.97
N ALA A 140 -6.26 -0.80 15.08
CA ALA A 140 -6.70 -0.92 13.69
C ALA A 140 -6.04 -2.11 13.00
N CYS A 141 -4.74 -2.30 13.23
CA CYS A 141 -4.01 -3.45 12.68
C CYS A 141 -4.56 -4.77 13.21
N ALA A 142 -4.78 -4.87 14.53
CA ALA A 142 -5.32 -6.08 15.15
C ALA A 142 -6.73 -6.40 14.64
N ASP A 143 -7.58 -5.40 14.54
CA ASP A 143 -8.94 -5.56 14.03
C ASP A 143 -8.93 -6.00 12.57
N GLY A 144 -8.05 -5.41 11.77
CA GLY A 144 -7.89 -5.79 10.37
C GLY A 144 -7.46 -7.24 10.22
N LEU A 145 -6.46 -7.66 10.99
CA LEU A 145 -6.01 -9.05 10.98
C LEU A 145 -7.11 -10.02 11.41
N LYS A 146 -7.88 -9.65 12.41
CA LYS A 146 -8.98 -10.47 12.88
C LYS A 146 -10.01 -10.69 11.75
N THR A 147 -10.36 -9.63 11.05
CA THR A 147 -11.28 -9.70 9.92
C THR A 147 -10.71 -10.56 8.80
N LEU A 148 -9.43 -10.39 8.47
CA LEU A 148 -8.79 -11.20 7.44
C LEU A 148 -8.79 -12.67 7.79
N ARG A 149 -8.49 -13.03 9.04
CA ARG A 149 -8.53 -14.41 9.48
C ARG A 149 -9.94 -15.00 9.37
N SER A 150 -10.95 -14.20 9.68
CA SER A 150 -12.35 -14.61 9.56
C SER A 150 -12.69 -14.93 8.12
N ILE A 151 -12.29 -14.06 7.18
CA ILE A 151 -12.53 -14.28 5.75
C ILE A 151 -11.87 -15.56 5.27
N TYR A 152 -10.62 -15.80 5.66
CA TYR A 152 -9.91 -17.02 5.25
C TYR A 152 -10.51 -18.29 5.84
N ARG A 153 -11.03 -18.23 7.06
CA ARG A 153 -11.71 -19.39 7.67
C ARG A 153 -12.99 -19.74 6.93
N GLU A 154 -13.73 -18.72 6.52
CA GLU A 154 -14.96 -18.94 5.74
C GLU A 154 -14.65 -19.60 4.40
N ASP A 155 -13.61 -19.11 3.73
CA ASP A 155 -13.18 -19.68 2.46
C ASP A 155 -12.70 -21.13 2.64
N ALA A 156 -12.04 -21.44 3.75
CA ALA A 156 -11.56 -22.79 4.02
C ALA A 156 -12.68 -23.78 4.29
N HIS A 157 -13.86 -23.31 4.68
CA HIS A 157 -15.00 -24.17 5.01
C HIS A 157 -16.04 -24.23 3.89
N SER A 158 -15.82 -23.50 2.80
CA SER A 158 -16.77 -23.50 1.68
C SER A 158 -16.37 -24.48 0.55
#